data_50947a84766f2b4e5b9b98d3de63806d
#
_entry.id   50947a84766f2b4e5b9b98d3de63806d
#
_cell.length_a   1.000
_cell.length_b   1.000
_cell.length_c   1.000
_cell.angle_alpha   90.00
_cell.angle_beta   90.00
_cell.angle_gamma   90.00
#
_symmetry.space_group_name_H-M   'P 1'
#
loop_
_entity.id
_entity.type
_entity.pdbx_description
1 polymer ?
#
loop_
_entity_poly.entity_id
_entity_poly.type
_entity_poly.pdbx_seq_one_letter_code
_entity_poly.pdbx_strand_id
1 'polypeptide(L)'
;MIRQRFILEKYDWLVWVYYAVDDYYVDEILERLNSIGCSHSFLREAKSNMSNGKMNTGLTYSNLKARMTVMVIGLADSPEEYENSITHERRHLEAHISKRFHLDPYGEDVAYLVGDISYAMHPISKKFVCEHCLKSLKHERKSGHTYREYG
;
A
#
# COMPACT_ATOMS: atom_id res chain seq x y z
N MET A 1 9.70 -6.58 -4.85
CA MET A 1 8.41 -6.31 -4.15
C MET A 1 8.44 -6.90 -2.76
N ILE A 2 7.90 -6.20 -1.78
CA ILE A 2 7.67 -6.71 -0.42
C ILE A 2 6.18 -6.67 -0.15
N ARG A 3 5.64 -7.75 0.44
CA ARG A 3 4.23 -7.84 0.83
C ARG A 3 4.10 -7.63 2.33
N GLN A 4 3.05 -6.96 2.73
CA GLN A 4 2.67 -6.82 4.13
C GLN A 4 1.16 -6.99 4.28
N ARG A 5 0.76 -7.62 5.37
CA ARG A 5 -0.65 -7.70 5.76
C ARG A 5 -0.75 -7.30 7.23
N PHE A 6 -1.71 -6.45 7.55
CA PHE A 6 -2.00 -6.08 8.93
C PHE A 6 -3.49 -5.80 9.15
N ILE A 7 -3.90 -5.81 10.40
CA ILE A 7 -5.25 -5.47 10.83
C ILE A 7 -5.18 -4.24 11.73
N LEU A 8 -5.99 -3.24 11.41
CA LEU A 8 -6.29 -2.12 12.31
C LEU A 8 -7.43 -2.56 13.22
N GLU A 9 -7.07 -3.08 14.39
CA GLU A 9 -8.00 -3.79 15.29
C GLU A 9 -9.18 -2.93 15.72
N LYS A 10 -8.98 -1.65 16.01
CA LYS A 10 -10.05 -0.72 16.41
C LYS A 10 -11.20 -0.67 15.40
N TYR A 11 -10.91 -0.85 14.13
CA TYR A 11 -11.90 -0.77 13.05
C TYR A 11 -12.19 -2.13 12.42
N ASP A 12 -11.52 -3.20 12.88
CA ASP A 12 -11.58 -4.52 12.27
C ASP A 12 -11.34 -4.44 10.76
N TRP A 13 -10.27 -3.74 10.38
CA TRP A 13 -9.96 -3.40 9.00
C TRP A 13 -8.68 -4.09 8.54
N LEU A 14 -8.80 -4.91 7.50
CA LEU A 14 -7.69 -5.68 6.95
C LEU A 14 -7.04 -4.94 5.79
N VAL A 15 -5.71 -4.83 5.84
CA VAL A 15 -4.93 -4.12 4.82
C VAL A 15 -3.86 -5.05 4.25
N TRP A 16 -3.82 -5.16 2.92
CA TRP A 16 -2.67 -5.71 2.19
C TRP A 16 -1.89 -4.58 1.56
N VAL A 17 -0.58 -4.56 1.77
CA VAL A 17 0.32 -3.57 1.18
C VAL A 17 1.37 -4.29 0.34
N TYR A 18 1.56 -3.79 -0.88
CA TYR A 18 2.58 -4.25 -1.81
C TYR A 18 3.55 -3.10 -2.05
N TYR A 19 4.81 -3.26 -1.65
CA TYR A 19 5.84 -2.22 -1.75
C TYR A 19 6.76 -2.48 -2.92
N ALA A 20 7.17 -1.43 -3.61
CA ALA A 20 8.12 -1.46 -4.73
C ALA A 20 7.64 -2.38 -5.86
N VAL A 21 6.41 -2.17 -6.30
CA VAL A 21 5.76 -2.97 -7.33
C VAL A 21 6.23 -2.54 -8.72
N ASP A 22 6.62 -3.51 -9.52
CA ASP A 22 6.89 -3.37 -10.94
C ASP A 22 5.88 -4.19 -11.80
N ASP A 23 6.02 -4.14 -13.11
CA ASP A 23 5.07 -4.76 -14.06
C ASP A 23 4.92 -6.27 -13.89
N TYR A 24 5.90 -6.94 -13.31
CA TYR A 24 5.91 -8.41 -13.17
C TYR A 24 4.79 -8.92 -12.25
N TYR A 25 4.33 -8.12 -11.29
CA TYR A 25 3.38 -8.52 -10.25
C TYR A 25 1.95 -8.04 -10.49
N VAL A 26 1.67 -7.54 -11.67
CA VAL A 26 0.34 -7.01 -12.02
C VAL A 26 -0.76 -8.03 -11.78
N ASP A 27 -0.57 -9.27 -12.24
CA ASP A 27 -1.60 -10.31 -12.10
C ASP A 27 -1.92 -10.65 -10.65
N GLU A 28 -0.91 -10.77 -9.79
CA GLU A 28 -1.10 -11.02 -8.35
C GLU A 28 -1.92 -9.92 -7.69
N ILE A 29 -1.62 -8.66 -8.01
CA ILE A 29 -2.32 -7.51 -7.46
C ILE A 29 -3.77 -7.45 -7.95
N LEU A 30 -4.01 -7.74 -9.23
CA LEU A 30 -5.35 -7.80 -9.80
C LEU A 30 -6.18 -8.92 -9.16
N GLU A 31 -5.61 -10.07 -8.90
CA GLU A 31 -6.27 -11.16 -8.16
C GLU A 31 -6.65 -10.72 -6.75
N ARG A 32 -5.75 -10.03 -6.05
CA ARG A 32 -6.03 -9.51 -4.71
C ARG A 32 -7.15 -8.46 -4.73
N LEU A 33 -7.10 -7.53 -5.66
CA LEU A 33 -8.16 -6.53 -5.84
C LEU A 33 -9.51 -7.19 -6.12
N ASN A 34 -9.53 -8.17 -7.01
CA ASN A 34 -10.75 -8.92 -7.30
C ASN A 34 -11.29 -9.65 -6.07
N SER A 35 -10.40 -10.23 -5.25
CA SER A 35 -10.77 -10.97 -4.04
C SER A 35 -11.48 -10.10 -2.98
N ILE A 36 -11.23 -8.81 -2.96
CA ILE A 36 -11.90 -7.87 -2.06
C ILE A 36 -13.13 -7.17 -2.69
N GLY A 37 -13.56 -7.62 -3.86
CA GLY A 37 -14.77 -7.12 -4.51
C GLY A 37 -14.57 -5.86 -5.36
N CYS A 38 -13.38 -5.65 -5.90
CA CYS A 38 -13.11 -4.55 -6.81
C CYS A 38 -13.96 -4.66 -8.09
N SER A 39 -14.49 -3.53 -8.57
CA SER A 39 -15.28 -3.48 -9.80
C SER A 39 -14.44 -3.82 -11.03
N HIS A 40 -15.08 -4.39 -12.07
CA HIS A 40 -14.40 -4.70 -13.32
C HIS A 40 -13.83 -3.47 -14.02
N SER A 41 -14.49 -2.33 -13.92
CA SER A 41 -14.00 -1.06 -14.48
C SER A 41 -12.71 -0.60 -13.81
N PHE A 42 -12.66 -0.69 -12.48
CA PHE A 42 -11.45 -0.36 -11.72
C PHE A 42 -10.31 -1.34 -12.01
N LEU A 43 -10.60 -2.65 -12.10
CA LEU A 43 -9.61 -3.66 -12.45
C LEU A 43 -8.98 -3.39 -13.82
N ARG A 44 -9.78 -3.01 -14.81
CA ARG A 44 -9.27 -2.64 -16.15
C ARG A 44 -8.38 -1.41 -16.12
N GLU A 45 -8.79 -0.38 -15.38
CA GLU A 45 -8.01 0.84 -15.21
C GLU A 45 -6.69 0.57 -14.49
N ALA A 46 -6.73 -0.19 -13.39
CA ALA A 46 -5.54 -0.58 -12.64
C ALA A 46 -4.58 -1.39 -13.52
N LYS A 47 -5.09 -2.36 -14.28
CA LYS A 47 -4.29 -3.15 -15.22
C LYS A 47 -3.62 -2.28 -16.28
N SER A 48 -4.36 -1.35 -16.87
CA SER A 48 -3.83 -0.42 -17.87
C SER A 48 -2.72 0.45 -17.28
N ASN A 49 -2.95 1.02 -16.10
CA ASN A 49 -1.97 1.89 -15.46
C ASN A 49 -0.69 1.14 -15.05
N MET A 50 -0.83 -0.06 -14.49
CA MET A 50 0.31 -0.90 -14.11
C MET A 50 1.11 -1.39 -15.33
N SER A 51 0.42 -1.81 -16.39
CA SER A 51 1.06 -2.33 -17.61
C SER A 51 1.75 -1.25 -18.46
N ASN A 52 1.32 0.00 -18.34
CA ASN A 52 1.89 1.11 -19.10
C ASN A 52 2.98 1.90 -18.35
N GLY A 53 3.48 1.36 -17.22
CA GLY A 53 4.50 2.04 -16.43
C GLY A 53 4.03 3.33 -15.76
N LYS A 54 2.72 3.57 -15.69
CA LYS A 54 2.14 4.79 -15.08
C LYS A 54 1.97 4.69 -13.57
N MET A 55 2.47 3.65 -12.94
CA MET A 55 2.43 3.43 -11.50
C MET A 55 3.56 4.17 -10.76
N ASN A 56 3.70 5.46 -11.04
CA ASN A 56 4.72 6.27 -10.37
C ASN A 56 4.43 6.53 -8.89
N THR A 57 3.18 6.39 -8.46
CA THR A 57 2.77 6.63 -7.07
C THR A 57 2.16 5.42 -6.40
N GLY A 58 1.36 4.65 -7.10
CA GLY A 58 0.66 3.50 -6.56
C GLY A 58 -0.85 3.58 -6.71
N LEU A 59 -1.55 2.80 -5.90
CA LEU A 59 -3.01 2.87 -5.77
C LEU A 59 -3.45 2.40 -4.38
N THR A 60 -4.62 2.87 -3.95
CA THR A 60 -5.30 2.37 -2.74
C THR A 60 -6.77 2.15 -3.07
N TYR A 61 -7.21 0.91 -2.99
CA TYR A 61 -8.60 0.54 -3.17
C TYR A 61 -9.15 -0.07 -1.88
N SER A 62 -10.34 0.33 -1.48
CA SER A 62 -11.02 -0.21 -0.29
C SER A 62 -12.44 -0.69 -0.63
N ASN A 63 -12.79 -1.85 -0.10
CA ASN A 63 -14.19 -2.25 0.05
C ASN A 63 -14.64 -1.78 1.44
N LEU A 64 -15.42 -0.71 1.50
CA LEU A 64 -15.82 -0.09 2.76
C LEU A 64 -16.75 -1.00 3.58
N LYS A 65 -17.62 -1.74 2.92
CA LYS A 65 -18.54 -2.67 3.58
C LYS A 65 -17.80 -3.86 4.19
N ALA A 66 -16.88 -4.45 3.42
CA ALA A 66 -16.08 -5.58 3.87
C ALA A 66 -14.92 -5.16 4.79
N ARG A 67 -14.59 -3.89 4.86
CA ARG A 67 -13.49 -3.34 5.66
C ARG A 67 -12.14 -3.95 5.26
N MET A 68 -11.85 -3.89 3.98
CA MET A 68 -10.64 -4.43 3.39
C MET A 68 -10.02 -3.41 2.43
N THR A 69 -8.70 -3.33 2.43
CA THR A 69 -7.93 -2.46 1.54
C THR A 69 -6.80 -3.21 0.87
N VAL A 70 -6.56 -2.92 -0.39
CA VAL A 70 -5.32 -3.21 -1.10
C VAL A 70 -4.62 -1.90 -1.38
N MET A 71 -3.39 -1.79 -0.93
CA MET A 71 -2.52 -0.63 -1.14
C MET A 71 -1.29 -1.06 -1.93
N VAL A 72 -0.96 -0.31 -2.96
CA VAL A 72 0.19 -0.58 -3.83
C VAL A 72 1.09 0.64 -3.83
N ILE A 73 2.35 0.44 -3.49
CA ILE A 73 3.41 1.44 -3.58
C ILE A 73 4.27 1.10 -4.80
N GLY A 74 4.29 2.00 -5.77
CA GLY A 74 5.07 1.83 -6.99
C GLY A 74 6.59 1.84 -6.72
N LEU A 75 7.33 1.39 -7.71
CA LEU A 75 8.79 1.44 -7.67
C LEU A 75 9.26 2.90 -7.75
N ALA A 76 10.16 3.28 -6.86
CA ALA A 76 10.78 4.60 -6.84
C ALA A 76 12.31 4.49 -6.75
N ASP A 77 13.01 5.59 -6.98
CA ASP A 77 14.47 5.62 -7.05
C ASP A 77 15.15 6.15 -5.79
N SER A 78 14.41 6.89 -4.97
CA SER A 78 14.96 7.54 -3.78
C SER A 78 14.09 7.34 -2.55
N PRO A 79 14.66 7.47 -1.33
CA PRO A 79 13.89 7.47 -0.09
C PRO A 79 12.79 8.53 -0.07
N GLU A 80 13.06 9.71 -0.60
CA GLU A 80 12.13 10.84 -0.64
C GLU A 80 10.92 10.54 -1.54
N GLU A 81 11.14 9.90 -2.68
CA GLU A 81 10.05 9.47 -3.57
C GLU A 81 9.20 8.37 -2.93
N TYR A 82 9.82 7.41 -2.23
CA TYR A 82 9.08 6.40 -1.48
C TYR A 82 8.27 7.02 -0.34
N GLU A 83 8.85 7.95 0.42
CA GLU A 83 8.12 8.66 1.48
C GLU A 83 6.90 9.40 0.92
N ASN A 84 7.07 10.09 -0.20
CA ASN A 84 5.96 10.76 -0.89
C ASN A 84 4.86 9.76 -1.26
N SER A 85 5.20 8.67 -1.93
CA SER A 85 4.24 7.66 -2.38
C SER A 85 3.54 6.97 -1.19
N ILE A 86 4.28 6.58 -0.17
CA ILE A 86 3.74 5.94 1.03
C ILE A 86 2.79 6.90 1.77
N THR A 87 3.17 8.15 1.93
CA THR A 87 2.33 9.17 2.58
C THR A 87 1.05 9.40 1.78
N HIS A 88 1.14 9.49 0.46
CA HIS A 88 0.00 9.64 -0.43
C HIS A 88 -1.01 8.49 -0.28
N GLU A 89 -0.54 7.25 -0.33
CA GLU A 89 -1.42 6.09 -0.23
C GLU A 89 -1.98 5.90 1.19
N ARG A 90 -1.21 6.17 2.22
CA ARG A 90 -1.72 6.20 3.62
C ARG A 90 -2.85 7.20 3.79
N ARG A 91 -2.78 8.35 3.14
CA ARG A 91 -3.84 9.36 3.21
C ARG A 91 -5.14 8.85 2.59
N HIS A 92 -5.08 8.09 1.51
CA HIS A 92 -6.26 7.43 0.94
C HIS A 92 -6.87 6.41 1.89
N LEU A 93 -6.06 5.56 2.52
CA LEU A 93 -6.53 4.57 3.50
C LEU A 93 -7.24 5.25 4.67
N GLU A 94 -6.62 6.28 5.23
CA GLU A 94 -7.23 7.08 6.31
C GLU A 94 -8.59 7.65 5.90
N ALA A 95 -8.67 8.23 4.71
CA ALA A 95 -9.91 8.81 4.19
C ALA A 95 -11.02 7.75 4.00
N HIS A 96 -10.68 6.56 3.52
CA HIS A 96 -11.62 5.47 3.33
C HIS A 96 -12.18 4.96 4.67
N ILE A 97 -11.33 4.76 5.66
CA ILE A 97 -11.76 4.33 7.00
C ILE A 97 -12.60 5.42 7.66
N SER A 98 -12.16 6.68 7.59
CA SER A 98 -12.89 7.83 8.12
C SER A 98 -14.28 7.95 7.52
N LYS A 99 -14.39 7.75 6.21
CA LYS A 99 -15.69 7.75 5.52
C LYS A 99 -16.61 6.64 6.02
N ARG A 100 -16.10 5.43 6.19
CA ARG A 100 -16.90 4.28 6.65
C ARG A 100 -17.45 4.46 8.06
N PHE A 101 -16.69 5.07 8.94
CA PHE A 101 -17.03 5.25 10.35
C PHE A 101 -17.50 6.67 10.69
N HIS A 102 -17.65 7.54 9.69
CA HIS A 102 -18.09 8.93 9.86
C HIS A 102 -17.25 9.72 10.87
N LEU A 103 -15.94 9.56 10.81
CA LEU A 103 -15.02 10.25 11.72
C LEU A 103 -14.93 11.74 11.36
N ASP A 104 -14.84 12.57 12.39
CA ASP A 104 -14.57 13.99 12.22
C ASP A 104 -13.13 14.19 11.67
N PRO A 105 -12.95 14.78 10.49
CA PRO A 105 -11.62 14.98 9.89
C PRO A 105 -10.70 15.86 10.74
N TYR A 106 -11.24 16.64 11.67
CA TYR A 106 -10.48 17.48 12.58
C TYR A 106 -10.39 16.92 14.01
N GLY A 107 -10.92 15.71 14.23
CA GLY A 107 -11.00 15.09 15.54
C GLY A 107 -9.82 14.21 15.90
N GLU A 108 -9.76 13.85 17.18
CA GLU A 108 -8.72 12.97 17.73
C GLU A 108 -8.76 11.57 17.16
N ASP A 109 -9.94 11.04 16.81
CA ASP A 109 -10.04 9.68 16.25
C ASP A 109 -9.27 9.54 14.93
N VAL A 110 -9.33 10.55 14.06
CA VAL A 110 -8.55 10.57 12.82
C VAL A 110 -7.05 10.71 13.12
N ALA A 111 -6.68 11.53 14.08
CA ALA A 111 -5.28 11.67 14.49
C ALA A 111 -4.70 10.34 14.99
N TYR A 112 -5.43 9.60 15.83
CA TYR A 112 -5.04 8.26 16.26
C TYR A 112 -4.99 7.27 15.10
N LEU A 113 -5.94 7.32 14.19
CA LEU A 113 -5.96 6.46 12.99
C LEU A 113 -4.71 6.64 12.13
N VAL A 114 -4.32 7.89 11.88
CA VAL A 114 -3.08 8.22 11.15
C VAL A 114 -1.86 7.59 11.84
N GLY A 115 -1.78 7.73 13.16
CA GLY A 115 -0.71 7.12 13.95
C GLY A 115 -0.72 5.60 13.88
N ASP A 116 -1.88 4.97 13.99
CA ASP A 116 -2.03 3.51 13.94
C ASP A 116 -1.61 2.94 12.58
N ILE A 117 -1.99 3.58 11.49
CA ILE A 117 -1.58 3.18 10.14
C ILE A 117 -0.05 3.28 10.01
N SER A 118 0.53 4.40 10.42
CA SER A 118 1.98 4.60 10.37
C SER A 118 2.73 3.59 11.22
N TYR A 119 2.23 3.30 12.42
CA TYR A 119 2.81 2.30 13.31
C TYR A 119 2.79 0.91 12.69
N ALA A 120 1.66 0.49 12.11
CA ALA A 120 1.52 -0.81 11.47
C ALA A 120 2.45 -0.97 10.25
N MET A 121 2.60 0.07 9.44
CA MET A 121 3.43 0.04 8.24
C MET A 121 4.93 0.17 8.52
N HIS A 122 5.31 0.76 9.65
CA HIS A 122 6.70 1.14 9.95
C HIS A 122 7.73 0.02 9.79
N PRO A 123 7.49 -1.24 10.25
CA PRO A 123 8.49 -2.30 10.12
C PRO A 123 8.98 -2.54 8.69
N ILE A 124 8.13 -2.29 7.71
CA ILE A 124 8.43 -2.46 6.28
C ILE A 124 8.76 -1.13 5.63
N SER A 125 7.94 -0.09 5.84
CA SER A 125 8.12 1.21 5.19
C SER A 125 9.48 1.85 5.50
N LYS A 126 10.01 1.67 6.70
CA LYS A 126 11.34 2.17 7.10
C LYS A 126 12.46 1.70 6.16
N LYS A 127 12.33 0.53 5.53
CA LYS A 127 13.33 -0.01 4.62
C LYS A 127 13.43 0.79 3.31
N PHE A 128 12.37 1.46 2.94
CA PHE A 128 12.27 2.25 1.71
C PHE A 128 12.62 3.73 1.91
N VAL A 129 12.43 4.24 3.11
CA VAL A 129 12.67 5.65 3.44
C VAL A 129 14.03 5.90 4.11
N CYS A 130 14.82 4.86 4.29
CA CYS A 130 16.20 4.91 4.76
C CYS A 130 17.15 4.65 3.59
N GLU A 131 18.07 5.57 3.32
CA GLU A 131 19.01 5.45 2.21
C GLU A 131 19.87 4.18 2.28
N HIS A 132 20.37 3.84 3.47
CA HIS A 132 21.15 2.62 3.68
C HIS A 132 20.34 1.36 3.43
N CYS A 133 19.12 1.29 4.00
CA CYS A 133 18.23 0.14 3.83
C CYS A 133 17.77 -0.02 2.38
N LEU A 134 17.50 1.08 1.69
CA LEU A 134 17.08 1.07 0.30
C LEU A 134 18.20 0.56 -0.61
N LYS A 135 19.45 0.95 -0.38
CA LYS A 135 20.62 0.41 -1.10
C LYS A 135 20.74 -1.10 -0.91
N SER A 136 20.54 -1.60 0.29
CA SER A 136 20.55 -3.04 0.59
C SER A 136 19.46 -3.79 -0.18
N LEU A 137 18.23 -3.27 -0.23
CA LEU A 137 17.13 -3.86 -0.99
C LEU A 137 17.42 -3.88 -2.51
N LYS A 138 18.00 -2.82 -3.04
CA LYS A 138 18.39 -2.75 -4.47
C LYS A 138 19.48 -3.79 -4.80
N HIS A 139 20.40 -4.04 -3.87
CA HIS A 139 21.43 -5.06 -4.04
C HIS A 139 20.84 -6.47 -4.04
N GLU A 140 19.95 -6.78 -3.10
CA GLU A 140 19.21 -8.06 -3.05
C GLU A 140 18.44 -8.34 -4.34
N ARG A 141 17.81 -7.33 -4.92
CA ARG A 141 17.09 -7.44 -6.20
C ARG A 141 18.02 -7.80 -7.36
N LYS A 142 19.20 -7.19 -7.42
CA LYS A 142 20.20 -7.47 -8.48
C LYS A 142 20.79 -8.87 -8.38
N SER A 143 20.86 -9.43 -7.17
CA SER A 143 21.38 -10.79 -6.93
C SER A 143 20.32 -11.88 -7.11
N GLY A 144 19.11 -11.56 -7.51
CA GLY A 144 18.04 -12.53 -7.74
C GLY A 144 17.38 -13.10 -6.48
N HIS A 145 17.68 -12.54 -5.31
CA HIS A 145 17.00 -12.90 -4.07
C HIS A 145 15.61 -12.29 -4.04
N THR A 146 14.65 -13.13 -4.29
CA THR A 146 13.23 -12.76 -4.42
C THR A 146 12.50 -12.90 -3.08
N TYR A 147 11.83 -11.86 -2.67
CA TYR A 147 10.60 -11.76 -1.88
C TYR A 147 10.59 -12.37 -0.47
N ARG A 148 10.45 -11.49 0.51
CA ARG A 148 10.07 -11.84 1.88
C ARG A 148 8.60 -11.46 2.09
N GLU A 149 7.80 -12.40 2.59
CA GLU A 149 6.51 -12.09 3.16
C GLU A 149 6.69 -11.70 4.62
N TYR A 150 6.03 -10.61 5.01
CA TYR A 150 5.95 -10.17 6.40
C TYR A 150 4.47 -10.13 6.79
N GLY A 151 4.09 -11.03 7.67
CA GLY A 151 2.76 -11.09 8.25
C GLY A 151 2.54 -10.09 9.38
#